data_9453309311340f486683e381521fa858
#
_entry.id   9453309311340f486683e381521fa858
#
_cell.length_a   1.000
_cell.length_b   1.000
_cell.length_c   1.000
_cell.angle_alpha   90.00
_cell.angle_beta   90.00
_cell.angle_gamma   90.00
#
_symmetry.space_group_name_H-M   'P 1'
#
loop_
_entity.id
_entity.type
_entity.pdbx_description
1 polymer ?
#
loop_
_entity_poly.entity_id
_entity_poly.type
_entity_poly.pdbx_seq_one_letter_code
_entity_poly.pdbx_strand_id
1 'polypeptide(L)'
;ILKAYTERVVRLIGILTQSQHFCSPSPAFLASLREDDEYRSRFDKDWPARFPEEPYRRKLYIMGLRLRQTEQRATAWLEGNGAATEDLGYAREEDFIHDLQLIRDSLISHGDGDAANAELLDLIRLTRIFGFYLARLDIRQESTVHTEAVTEILASLQVEQDYGALDEQQRLQLLGRLIEDPPQLGDRTGLSPMTQEVLRVFDTVEEMQRTISPLVVGRYVISMAHQASDVMHVMFLASLTGLCGRQGESFLCRIGVSPLFETIHDLSRIEPVMSELLDDRVYQRLLRKHGSLQEVMLGYSDSAKDGGIVASSWLLYRAQQQVIAIGNARGVRIRLFHGRGGTIG
;
A
#
# COMPACT_ATOMS: atom_id res chain seq x y z
N ILE A 1 10.89 -10.11 8.91
CA ILE A 1 10.41 -9.12 9.87
C ILE A 1 9.61 -9.79 11.00
N LEU A 2 8.70 -10.72 10.71
CA LEU A 2 7.86 -11.41 11.70
C LEU A 2 8.69 -12.18 12.74
N LYS A 3 9.77 -12.89 12.32
CA LYS A 3 10.73 -13.53 13.23
C LYS A 3 11.33 -12.54 14.23
N ALA A 4 11.77 -11.38 13.75
CA ALA A 4 12.34 -10.35 14.61
C ALA A 4 11.32 -9.81 15.62
N TYR A 5 10.06 -9.66 15.25
CA TYR A 5 9.00 -9.30 16.19
C TYR A 5 8.73 -10.41 17.21
N THR A 6 8.70 -11.68 16.77
CA THR A 6 8.55 -12.84 17.68
C THR A 6 9.67 -12.89 18.72
N GLU A 7 10.93 -12.68 18.30
CA GLU A 7 12.09 -12.63 19.22
C GLU A 7 11.97 -11.50 20.25
N ARG A 8 11.47 -10.32 19.83
CA ARG A 8 11.26 -9.19 20.75
C ARG A 8 10.09 -9.46 21.72
N VAL A 9 9.01 -10.09 21.24
CA VAL A 9 7.91 -10.52 22.12
C VAL A 9 8.41 -11.53 23.17
N VAL A 10 9.23 -12.51 22.77
CA VAL A 10 9.86 -13.45 23.70
C VAL A 10 10.73 -12.75 24.74
N ARG A 11 11.49 -11.73 24.35
CA ARG A 11 12.26 -10.91 25.28
C ARG A 11 11.36 -10.16 26.26
N LEU A 12 10.27 -9.55 25.78
CA LEU A 12 9.29 -8.86 26.62
C LEU A 12 8.61 -9.81 27.63
N ILE A 13 8.39 -11.08 27.29
CA ILE A 13 7.92 -12.12 28.23
C ILE A 13 8.89 -12.28 29.40
N GLY A 14 10.19 -12.12 29.17
CA GLY A 14 11.21 -12.15 30.23
C GLY A 14 11.27 -10.88 31.10
N ILE A 15 10.81 -9.75 30.56
CA ILE A 15 10.90 -8.43 31.21
C ILE A 15 9.62 -8.07 31.96
N LEU A 16 8.44 -8.25 31.34
CA LEU A 16 7.15 -7.84 31.90
C LEU A 16 6.56 -8.93 32.81
N THR A 17 7.17 -9.08 33.99
CA THR A 17 6.85 -10.14 34.96
C THR A 17 5.93 -9.67 36.10
N GLN A 18 5.28 -8.51 35.93
CA GLN A 18 4.38 -7.95 36.94
C GLN A 18 3.25 -8.92 37.28
N SER A 19 3.18 -9.30 38.56
CA SER A 19 2.09 -10.14 39.10
C SER A 19 0.86 -9.29 39.40
N GLN A 20 -0.31 -9.84 39.13
CA GLN A 20 -1.61 -9.23 39.49
C GLN A 20 -1.81 -9.03 41.00
N HIS A 21 -0.97 -9.65 41.84
CA HIS A 21 -0.96 -9.39 43.30
C HIS A 21 -0.33 -8.04 43.65
N PHE A 22 0.53 -7.49 42.78
CA PHE A 22 1.28 -6.27 43.04
C PHE A 22 0.90 -5.13 42.11
N CYS A 23 0.19 -5.39 41.02
CA CYS A 23 -0.31 -4.39 40.12
C CYS A 23 -1.76 -4.61 39.74
N SER A 24 -2.46 -3.54 39.34
CA SER A 24 -3.85 -3.60 38.89
C SER A 24 -3.92 -3.26 37.39
N PRO A 25 -3.93 -4.28 36.51
CA PRO A 25 -4.07 -4.03 35.09
C PRO A 25 -5.35 -3.29 34.74
N SER A 26 -5.31 -2.49 33.67
CA SER A 26 -6.44 -1.68 33.23
C SER A 26 -7.65 -2.57 32.80
N PRO A 27 -8.90 -2.07 32.95
CA PRO A 27 -10.08 -2.83 32.53
C PRO A 27 -10.09 -3.21 31.06
N ALA A 28 -9.58 -2.33 30.17
CA ALA A 28 -9.47 -2.60 28.73
C ALA A 28 -8.49 -3.74 28.44
N PHE A 29 -7.34 -3.76 29.12
CA PHE A 29 -6.38 -4.84 29.02
C PHE A 29 -6.96 -6.17 29.52
N LEU A 30 -7.65 -6.17 30.66
CA LEU A 30 -8.30 -7.38 31.19
C LEU A 30 -9.43 -7.90 30.28
N ALA A 31 -10.13 -6.99 29.57
CA ALA A 31 -11.11 -7.40 28.58
C ALA A 31 -10.43 -8.13 27.41
N SER A 32 -9.30 -7.59 26.90
CA SER A 32 -8.56 -8.23 25.81
C SER A 32 -7.97 -9.60 26.19
N LEU A 33 -7.63 -9.82 27.47
CA LEU A 33 -7.21 -11.13 27.94
C LEU A 33 -8.35 -12.16 27.93
N ARG A 34 -9.59 -11.73 28.17
CA ARG A 34 -10.75 -12.61 28.04
C ARG A 34 -11.04 -13.01 26.62
N GLU A 35 -10.87 -12.09 25.68
CA GLU A 35 -10.96 -12.38 24.26
C GLU A 35 -9.87 -13.38 23.83
N ASP A 36 -8.65 -13.22 24.33
CA ASP A 36 -7.56 -14.18 24.09
C ASP A 36 -7.87 -15.58 24.61
N ASP A 37 -8.66 -15.74 25.68
CA ASP A 37 -9.07 -17.04 26.20
C ASP A 37 -9.96 -17.82 25.22
N GLU A 38 -10.75 -17.16 24.39
CA GLU A 38 -11.52 -17.78 23.32
C GLU A 38 -10.61 -18.33 22.23
N TYR A 39 -9.55 -17.61 21.90
CA TYR A 39 -8.50 -18.06 20.97
C TYR A 39 -7.70 -19.24 21.51
N ARG A 40 -7.49 -19.29 22.79
CA ARG A 40 -6.61 -20.21 23.51
C ARG A 40 -6.89 -21.68 23.23
N SER A 41 -8.16 -22.08 23.25
CA SER A 41 -8.57 -23.48 23.04
C SER A 41 -8.17 -24.03 21.66
N ARG A 42 -7.86 -23.15 20.72
CA ARG A 42 -7.45 -23.47 19.35
C ARG A 42 -5.93 -23.63 19.19
N PHE A 43 -5.11 -23.04 20.08
CA PHE A 43 -3.66 -23.05 19.98
C PHE A 43 -2.94 -24.03 20.88
N ASP A 44 -3.36 -24.12 22.13
CA ASP A 44 -2.62 -24.87 23.16
C ASP A 44 -3.59 -25.42 24.21
N LYS A 45 -3.63 -26.77 24.32
CA LYS A 45 -4.46 -27.45 25.32
C LYS A 45 -3.92 -27.26 26.74
N ASP A 46 -2.63 -26.99 26.89
CA ASP A 46 -1.95 -26.77 28.17
C ASP A 46 -2.01 -25.32 28.65
N TRP A 47 -2.61 -24.45 27.88
CA TRP A 47 -2.99 -23.12 28.38
C TRP A 47 -3.87 -23.25 29.59
N PRO A 48 -3.98 -22.78 30.51
CA PRO A 48 -4.03 -21.88 31.60
C PRO A 48 -2.87 -22.03 32.60
N ALA A 49 -2.10 -23.06 32.50
CA ALA A 49 -1.00 -23.29 33.42
C ALA A 49 0.18 -22.32 33.25
N ARG A 50 0.25 -21.62 32.07
CA ARG A 50 1.32 -20.65 31.83
C ARG A 50 0.95 -19.26 32.31
N PHE A 51 1.74 -18.74 33.23
CA PHE A 51 1.65 -17.36 33.72
C PHE A 51 0.28 -16.97 34.33
N PRO A 52 -0.35 -17.78 35.19
CA PRO A 52 -1.70 -17.51 35.71
C PRO A 52 -1.77 -16.18 36.47
N GLU A 53 -0.69 -15.80 37.16
CA GLU A 53 -0.61 -14.61 38.01
C GLU A 53 0.10 -13.42 37.31
N GLU A 54 0.58 -13.61 36.08
CA GLU A 54 1.40 -12.64 35.34
C GLU A 54 0.69 -12.23 34.04
N PRO A 55 -0.29 -11.33 34.08
CA PRO A 55 -1.21 -11.06 32.98
C PRO A 55 -0.52 -10.52 31.72
N TYR A 56 0.55 -9.72 31.86
CA TYR A 56 1.28 -9.21 30.71
C TYR A 56 2.07 -10.31 29.98
N ARG A 57 2.67 -11.24 30.72
CA ARG A 57 3.34 -12.43 30.12
C ARG A 57 2.36 -13.32 29.38
N ARG A 58 1.17 -13.47 29.95
CA ARG A 58 0.09 -14.25 29.36
C ARG A 58 -0.35 -13.65 28.02
N LYS A 59 -0.57 -12.33 27.94
CA LYS A 59 -0.90 -11.61 26.70
C LYS A 59 0.20 -11.77 25.67
N LEU A 60 1.46 -11.49 26.04
CA LEU A 60 2.63 -11.61 25.16
C LEU A 60 2.83 -13.04 24.62
N TYR A 61 2.51 -14.06 25.43
CA TYR A 61 2.59 -15.45 24.95
C TYR A 61 1.62 -15.71 23.80
N ILE A 62 0.36 -15.27 23.92
CA ILE A 62 -0.63 -15.38 22.83
C ILE A 62 -0.20 -14.56 21.61
N MET A 63 0.29 -13.36 21.80
CA MET A 63 0.81 -12.52 20.71
C MET A 63 1.94 -13.23 19.95
N GLY A 64 2.83 -13.91 20.66
CA GLY A 64 3.90 -14.72 20.06
C GLY A 64 3.36 -15.92 19.27
N LEU A 65 2.28 -16.56 19.71
CA LEU A 65 1.60 -17.62 18.95
C LEU A 65 0.98 -17.06 17.66
N ARG A 66 0.25 -15.95 17.76
CA ARG A 66 -0.38 -15.28 16.61
C ARG A 66 0.67 -14.83 15.57
N LEU A 67 1.80 -14.27 16.00
CA LEU A 67 2.90 -13.90 15.08
C LEU A 67 3.46 -15.11 14.34
N ARG A 68 3.65 -16.25 15.02
CA ARG A 68 4.11 -17.50 14.37
C ARG A 68 3.11 -18.01 13.33
N GLN A 69 1.80 -17.91 13.59
CA GLN A 69 0.77 -18.26 12.60
C GLN A 69 0.82 -17.32 11.39
N THR A 70 0.99 -16.00 11.62
CA THR A 70 1.16 -15.03 10.54
C THR A 70 2.39 -15.36 9.70
N GLU A 71 3.51 -15.75 10.32
CA GLU A 71 4.73 -16.18 9.62
C GLU A 71 4.50 -17.45 8.79
N GLN A 72 3.84 -18.45 9.37
CA GLN A 72 3.49 -19.70 8.67
C GLN A 72 2.61 -19.44 7.44
N ARG A 73 1.60 -18.57 7.57
CA ARG A 73 0.77 -18.14 6.45
C ARG A 73 1.58 -17.49 5.34
N ALA A 74 2.48 -16.57 5.69
CA ALA A 74 3.34 -15.89 4.71
C ALA A 74 4.28 -16.88 4.01
N THR A 75 4.82 -17.85 4.74
CA THR A 75 5.69 -18.89 4.19
C THR A 75 4.91 -19.83 3.26
N ALA A 76 3.73 -20.29 3.66
CA ALA A 76 2.87 -21.15 2.83
C ALA A 76 2.49 -20.46 1.51
N TRP A 77 2.20 -19.16 1.56
CA TRP A 77 1.92 -18.37 0.36
C TRP A 77 3.14 -18.32 -0.58
N LEU A 78 4.35 -18.07 -0.07
CA LEU A 78 5.59 -18.07 -0.87
C LEU A 78 5.88 -19.43 -1.51
N GLU A 79 5.49 -20.52 -0.86
CA GLU A 79 5.68 -21.89 -1.35
C GLU A 79 4.56 -22.35 -2.30
N GLY A 80 3.55 -21.51 -2.56
CA GLY A 80 2.40 -21.86 -3.40
C GLY A 80 1.42 -22.86 -2.77
N ASN A 81 1.50 -23.05 -1.45
CA ASN A 81 0.74 -24.08 -0.71
C ASN A 81 -0.65 -23.61 -0.23
N GLY A 82 -1.25 -22.59 -0.83
CA GLY A 82 -2.60 -22.13 -0.48
C GLY A 82 -2.81 -21.70 0.99
N ALA A 83 -3.93 -21.03 1.28
CA ALA A 83 -4.24 -20.60 2.65
C ALA A 83 -4.55 -21.80 3.56
N ALA A 84 -3.94 -21.82 4.76
CA ALA A 84 -4.34 -22.73 5.84
C ALA A 84 -5.83 -22.55 6.18
N THR A 85 -6.51 -23.64 6.53
CA THR A 85 -7.96 -23.69 6.76
C THR A 85 -8.44 -22.86 7.95
N GLU A 86 -7.59 -22.55 8.92
CA GLU A 86 -7.87 -21.62 10.03
C GLU A 86 -6.70 -20.63 10.19
N ASP A 87 -6.97 -19.36 9.94
CA ASP A 87 -5.99 -18.29 10.15
C ASP A 87 -6.19 -17.66 11.54
N LEU A 88 -5.39 -18.11 12.49
CA LEU A 88 -5.37 -17.61 13.86
C LEU A 88 -4.31 -16.52 14.08
N GLY A 89 -3.58 -16.12 13.02
CA GLY A 89 -2.57 -15.08 13.04
C GLY A 89 -3.14 -13.66 13.12
N TYR A 90 -2.27 -12.70 13.10
CA TYR A 90 -2.68 -11.32 12.92
C TYR A 90 -3.05 -11.08 11.45
N ALA A 91 -4.23 -10.54 11.21
CA ALA A 91 -4.66 -10.18 9.86
C ALA A 91 -3.89 -8.96 9.35
N ARG A 92 -3.58 -8.01 10.25
CA ARG A 92 -2.91 -6.75 9.95
C ARG A 92 -1.95 -6.38 11.07
N GLU A 93 -0.95 -5.57 10.74
CA GLU A 93 -0.01 -5.01 11.72
C GLU A 93 -0.68 -4.10 12.74
N GLU A 94 -1.80 -3.44 12.39
CA GLU A 94 -2.55 -2.59 13.31
C GLU A 94 -3.11 -3.39 14.49
N ASP A 95 -3.55 -4.63 14.28
CA ASP A 95 -4.05 -5.51 15.34
C ASP A 95 -2.92 -5.85 16.32
N PHE A 96 -1.71 -6.12 15.82
CA PHE A 96 -0.54 -6.36 16.66
C PHE A 96 -0.12 -5.10 17.43
N ILE A 97 -0.13 -3.93 16.76
CA ILE A 97 0.13 -2.64 17.41
C ILE A 97 -0.89 -2.37 18.50
N HIS A 98 -2.18 -2.67 18.26
CA HIS A 98 -3.25 -2.49 19.23
C HIS A 98 -2.99 -3.32 20.49
N ASP A 99 -2.65 -4.59 20.36
CA ASP A 99 -2.31 -5.46 21.49
C ASP A 99 -1.11 -4.91 22.30
N LEU A 100 -0.05 -4.45 21.63
CA LEU A 100 1.09 -3.81 22.28
C LEU A 100 0.71 -2.51 23.02
N GLN A 101 -0.20 -1.71 22.45
CA GLN A 101 -0.68 -0.48 23.07
C GLN A 101 -1.53 -0.78 24.30
N LEU A 102 -2.39 -1.80 24.28
CA LEU A 102 -3.15 -2.23 25.47
C LEU A 102 -2.23 -2.57 26.63
N ILE A 103 -1.13 -3.31 26.38
CA ILE A 103 -0.12 -3.59 27.39
C ILE A 103 0.49 -2.29 27.92
N ARG A 104 0.93 -1.40 27.01
CA ARG A 104 1.59 -0.15 27.35
C ARG A 104 0.70 0.75 28.20
N ASP A 105 -0.53 0.96 27.79
CA ASP A 105 -1.48 1.85 28.46
C ASP A 105 -1.86 1.28 29.84
N SER A 106 -1.97 -0.04 29.96
CA SER A 106 -2.18 -0.71 31.25
C SER A 106 -1.01 -0.51 32.21
N LEU A 107 0.24 -0.68 31.76
CA LEU A 107 1.44 -0.42 32.59
C LEU A 107 1.48 1.03 33.08
N ILE A 108 1.20 2.00 32.20
CA ILE A 108 1.14 3.42 32.57
C ILE A 108 0.06 3.68 33.61
N SER A 109 -1.11 3.04 33.50
CA SER A 109 -2.26 3.28 34.37
C SER A 109 -2.01 2.95 35.84
N HIS A 110 -1.05 2.06 36.13
CA HIS A 110 -0.67 1.72 37.51
C HIS A 110 0.76 2.17 37.87
N GLY A 111 1.35 3.10 37.11
CA GLY A 111 2.59 3.78 37.47
C GLY A 111 3.89 3.15 36.94
N ASP A 112 3.82 2.07 36.14
CA ASP A 112 5.00 1.40 35.58
C ASP A 112 5.39 2.00 34.21
N GLY A 113 5.59 3.32 34.20
CA GLY A 113 5.94 4.08 33.02
C GLY A 113 7.29 3.70 32.41
N ASP A 114 8.23 3.27 33.23
CA ASP A 114 9.58 2.90 32.76
C ASP A 114 9.51 1.62 31.94
N ALA A 115 8.83 0.59 32.40
CA ALA A 115 8.61 -0.64 31.62
C ALA A 115 7.82 -0.37 30.33
N ALA A 116 6.80 0.50 30.41
CA ALA A 116 5.97 0.87 29.27
C ALA A 116 6.72 1.62 28.16
N ASN A 117 7.75 2.41 28.51
CA ASN A 117 8.47 3.28 27.60
C ASN A 117 9.85 2.76 27.17
N ALA A 118 10.24 1.56 27.58
CA ALA A 118 11.46 0.89 27.19
C ALA A 118 11.27 0.03 25.91
N GLU A 119 11.66 -1.23 25.94
CA GLU A 119 11.62 -2.15 24.79
C GLU A 119 10.21 -2.33 24.19
N LEU A 120 9.16 -2.19 24.99
CA LEU A 120 7.78 -2.25 24.51
C LEU A 120 7.45 -1.10 23.54
N LEU A 121 7.81 0.13 23.91
CA LEU A 121 7.62 1.29 23.04
C LEU A 121 8.45 1.19 21.76
N ASP A 122 9.67 0.65 21.87
CA ASP A 122 10.52 0.46 20.69
C ASP A 122 9.92 -0.58 19.73
N LEU A 123 9.33 -1.66 20.25
CA LEU A 123 8.62 -2.62 19.41
C LEU A 123 7.40 -2.00 18.72
N ILE A 124 6.62 -1.17 19.43
CA ILE A 124 5.51 -0.40 18.82
C ILE A 124 6.01 0.49 17.69
N ARG A 125 7.11 1.24 17.90
CA ARG A 125 7.70 2.11 16.90
C ARG A 125 8.18 1.32 15.68
N LEU A 126 8.90 0.23 15.89
CA LEU A 126 9.36 -0.65 14.81
C LEU A 126 8.21 -1.21 13.99
N THR A 127 7.13 -1.67 14.65
CA THR A 127 5.98 -2.19 13.93
C THR A 127 5.26 -1.09 13.13
N ARG A 128 5.18 0.14 13.64
CA ARG A 128 4.61 1.28 12.90
C ARG A 128 5.44 1.68 11.68
N ILE A 129 6.77 1.53 11.75
CA ILE A 129 7.67 1.89 10.65
C ILE A 129 7.70 0.80 9.58
N PHE A 130 7.84 -0.45 9.99
CA PHE A 130 8.14 -1.57 9.08
C PHE A 130 6.93 -2.46 8.78
N GLY A 131 5.82 -2.32 9.52
CA GLY A 131 4.64 -3.18 9.37
C GLY A 131 4.98 -4.67 9.36
N PHE A 132 4.22 -5.47 8.63
CA PHE A 132 4.54 -6.86 8.32
C PHE A 132 5.27 -7.01 6.96
N TYR A 133 5.51 -5.91 6.25
CA TYR A 133 6.02 -5.86 4.88
C TYR A 133 7.45 -5.31 4.76
N LEU A 134 8.07 -4.82 5.84
CA LEU A 134 9.41 -4.25 5.93
C LEU A 134 9.58 -2.89 5.23
N ALA A 135 9.19 -2.79 3.97
CA ALA A 135 9.23 -1.56 3.18
C ALA A 135 8.11 -1.59 2.13
N ARG A 136 7.53 -0.44 1.86
CA ARG A 136 6.59 -0.28 0.75
C ARG A 136 7.35 -0.39 -0.55
N LEU A 137 6.88 -1.24 -1.45
CA LEU A 137 7.50 -1.44 -2.75
C LEU A 137 6.84 -0.52 -3.78
N ASP A 138 7.64 0.23 -4.52
CA ASP A 138 7.17 0.94 -5.69
C ASP A 138 7.33 0.06 -6.93
N ILE A 139 6.31 0.07 -7.79
CA ILE A 139 6.32 -0.60 -9.08
C ILE A 139 6.62 0.46 -10.12
N ARG A 140 7.43 0.14 -11.12
CA ARG A 140 7.71 1.04 -12.24
C ARG A 140 7.54 0.32 -13.57
N GLN A 141 6.82 0.94 -14.50
CA GLN A 141 6.67 0.47 -15.87
C GLN A 141 6.52 1.67 -16.81
N GLU A 142 6.82 1.46 -18.08
CA GLU A 142 6.74 2.46 -19.15
C GLU A 142 5.29 2.61 -19.65
N SER A 143 4.90 3.84 -20.03
CA SER A 143 3.55 4.17 -20.50
C SER A 143 3.12 3.40 -21.75
N THR A 144 4.04 3.18 -22.71
CA THR A 144 3.77 2.45 -23.94
C THR A 144 3.30 1.02 -23.70
N VAL A 145 3.90 0.34 -22.70
CA VAL A 145 3.51 -1.03 -22.32
C VAL A 145 2.06 -1.07 -21.84
N HIS A 146 1.62 -0.05 -21.08
CA HIS A 146 0.22 0.04 -20.66
C HIS A 146 -0.71 0.34 -21.81
N THR A 147 -0.32 1.26 -22.70
CA THR A 147 -1.11 1.62 -23.89
C THR A 147 -1.33 0.40 -24.79
N GLU A 148 -0.30 -0.38 -25.04
CA GLU A 148 -0.37 -1.61 -25.84
C GLU A 148 -1.30 -2.66 -25.16
N ALA A 149 -1.12 -2.89 -23.85
CA ALA A 149 -1.95 -3.81 -23.11
C ALA A 149 -3.43 -3.39 -23.11
N VAL A 150 -3.72 -2.11 -22.88
CA VAL A 150 -5.09 -1.58 -22.93
C VAL A 150 -5.68 -1.72 -24.32
N THR A 151 -4.95 -1.38 -25.36
CA THR A 151 -5.40 -1.52 -26.77
C THR A 151 -5.79 -2.97 -27.08
N GLU A 152 -4.94 -3.93 -26.72
CA GLU A 152 -5.22 -5.35 -26.93
C GLU A 152 -6.43 -5.82 -26.15
N ILE A 153 -6.55 -5.44 -24.87
CA ILE A 153 -7.67 -5.80 -24.02
C ILE A 153 -8.99 -5.26 -24.60
N LEU A 154 -9.01 -3.98 -24.98
CA LEU A 154 -10.21 -3.35 -25.53
C LEU A 154 -10.65 -4.00 -26.86
N ALA A 155 -9.70 -4.35 -27.71
CA ALA A 155 -9.97 -5.09 -28.94
C ALA A 155 -10.50 -6.50 -28.66
N SER A 156 -9.91 -7.22 -27.72
CA SER A 156 -10.33 -8.58 -27.35
C SER A 156 -11.76 -8.61 -26.78
N LEU A 157 -12.14 -7.57 -26.04
CA LEU A 157 -13.48 -7.39 -25.47
C LEU A 157 -14.49 -6.82 -26.47
N GLN A 158 -14.08 -6.50 -27.70
CA GLN A 158 -14.87 -5.83 -28.74
C GLN A 158 -15.48 -4.48 -28.27
N VAL A 159 -14.81 -3.80 -27.35
CA VAL A 159 -15.22 -2.49 -26.84
C VAL A 159 -14.74 -1.37 -27.76
N GLU A 160 -13.48 -1.45 -28.20
CA GLU A 160 -12.86 -0.50 -29.12
C GLU A 160 -11.79 -1.22 -29.96
N GLN A 161 -11.92 -1.15 -31.28
CA GLN A 161 -11.03 -1.85 -32.22
C GLN A 161 -9.86 -0.99 -32.69
N ASP A 162 -10.01 0.32 -32.64
CA ASP A 162 -9.00 1.29 -33.10
C ASP A 162 -8.73 2.34 -32.03
N TYR A 163 -8.31 1.86 -30.84
CA TYR A 163 -8.00 2.70 -29.70
C TYR A 163 -6.90 3.75 -30.03
N GLY A 164 -6.00 3.40 -30.94
CA GLY A 164 -4.93 4.28 -31.39
C GLY A 164 -5.43 5.53 -32.12
N ALA A 165 -6.57 5.45 -32.81
CA ALA A 165 -7.16 6.59 -33.53
C ALA A 165 -7.91 7.58 -32.63
N LEU A 166 -8.21 7.20 -31.37
CA LEU A 166 -8.91 8.09 -30.44
C LEU A 166 -8.02 9.27 -30.02
N ASP A 167 -8.62 10.46 -29.95
CA ASP A 167 -7.98 11.61 -29.33
C ASP A 167 -7.96 11.47 -27.79
N GLU A 168 -7.22 12.35 -27.11
CA GLU A 168 -7.02 12.28 -25.67
C GLU A 168 -8.33 12.37 -24.88
N GLN A 169 -9.26 13.24 -25.27
CA GLN A 169 -10.55 13.37 -24.60
C GLN A 169 -11.42 12.11 -24.76
N GLN A 170 -11.41 11.52 -25.95
CA GLN A 170 -12.10 10.26 -26.23
C GLN A 170 -11.54 9.12 -25.39
N ARG A 171 -10.18 9.04 -25.26
CA ARG A 171 -9.50 8.06 -24.40
C ARG A 171 -9.91 8.22 -22.94
N LEU A 172 -9.84 9.42 -22.40
CA LEU A 172 -10.24 9.72 -21.01
C LEU A 172 -11.71 9.36 -20.74
N GLN A 173 -12.62 9.72 -21.66
CA GLN A 173 -14.03 9.38 -21.53
C GLN A 173 -14.28 7.88 -21.57
N LEU A 174 -13.63 7.16 -22.47
CA LEU A 174 -13.76 5.71 -22.59
C LEU A 174 -13.21 5.02 -21.33
N LEU A 175 -11.98 5.33 -20.94
CA LEU A 175 -11.33 4.75 -19.76
C LEU A 175 -12.12 5.08 -18.49
N GLY A 176 -12.61 6.31 -18.34
CA GLY A 176 -13.43 6.71 -17.20
C GLY A 176 -14.67 5.84 -17.04
N ARG A 177 -15.42 5.59 -18.13
CA ARG A 177 -16.59 4.70 -18.12
C ARG A 177 -16.20 3.26 -17.72
N LEU A 178 -15.12 2.74 -18.27
CA LEU A 178 -14.67 1.38 -18.01
C LEU A 178 -14.12 1.19 -16.59
N ILE A 179 -13.57 2.24 -15.97
CA ILE A 179 -13.16 2.21 -14.56
C ILE A 179 -14.38 2.25 -13.64
N GLU A 180 -15.44 2.97 -14.01
CA GLU A 180 -16.69 2.98 -13.23
C GLU A 180 -17.45 1.64 -13.32
N ASP A 181 -17.40 0.99 -14.47
CA ASP A 181 -18.03 -0.32 -14.72
C ASP A 181 -17.05 -1.25 -15.45
N PRO A 182 -16.10 -1.87 -14.71
CA PRO A 182 -15.05 -2.66 -15.32
C PRO A 182 -15.61 -3.91 -16.00
N PRO A 183 -15.23 -4.15 -17.27
CA PRO A 183 -15.65 -5.34 -17.98
C PRO A 183 -15.05 -6.58 -17.32
N GLN A 184 -15.78 -7.69 -17.38
CA GLN A 184 -15.27 -8.98 -16.96
C GLN A 184 -14.25 -9.49 -17.99
N LEU A 185 -12.98 -9.51 -17.59
CA LEU A 185 -11.93 -10.11 -18.39
C LEU A 185 -11.90 -11.61 -18.10
N GLY A 186 -12.51 -12.42 -18.99
CA GLY A 186 -12.58 -13.87 -18.84
C GLY A 186 -11.23 -14.56 -19.03
N ASP A 187 -11.15 -15.50 -19.98
CA ASP A 187 -9.90 -16.19 -20.30
C ASP A 187 -8.87 -15.22 -20.91
N ARG A 188 -7.70 -15.15 -20.30
CA ARG A 188 -6.58 -14.28 -20.70
C ARG A 188 -5.59 -14.98 -21.63
N THR A 189 -5.81 -16.28 -21.96
CA THR A 189 -4.86 -17.08 -22.76
C THR A 189 -4.76 -16.58 -24.20
N GLY A 190 -5.77 -15.89 -24.71
CA GLY A 190 -5.75 -15.25 -26.01
C GLY A 190 -4.98 -13.93 -26.11
N LEU A 191 -4.57 -13.36 -24.97
CA LEU A 191 -3.79 -12.12 -24.93
C LEU A 191 -2.28 -12.40 -25.11
N SER A 192 -1.55 -11.41 -25.60
CA SER A 192 -0.11 -11.49 -25.75
C SER A 192 0.59 -11.77 -24.41
N PRO A 193 1.78 -12.40 -24.42
CA PRO A 193 2.54 -12.66 -23.18
C PRO A 193 2.84 -11.39 -22.38
N MET A 194 3.06 -10.25 -23.06
CA MET A 194 3.32 -8.96 -22.40
C MET A 194 2.07 -8.46 -21.69
N THR A 195 0.92 -8.49 -22.33
CA THR A 195 -0.36 -8.07 -21.72
C THR A 195 -0.75 -8.96 -20.53
N GLN A 196 -0.50 -10.27 -20.65
CA GLN A 196 -0.70 -11.20 -19.53
C GLN A 196 0.23 -10.87 -18.36
N GLU A 197 1.50 -10.50 -18.62
CA GLU A 197 2.46 -10.10 -17.59
C GLU A 197 2.03 -8.81 -16.89
N VAL A 198 1.58 -7.81 -17.65
CA VAL A 198 1.04 -6.56 -17.10
C VAL A 198 -0.13 -6.84 -16.16
N LEU A 199 -1.09 -7.65 -16.58
CA LEU A 199 -2.24 -8.03 -15.73
C LEU A 199 -1.80 -8.79 -14.47
N ARG A 200 -0.81 -9.68 -14.60
CA ARG A 200 -0.27 -10.46 -13.47
C ARG A 200 0.36 -9.57 -12.41
N VAL A 201 0.97 -8.44 -12.79
CA VAL A 201 1.46 -7.45 -11.82
C VAL A 201 0.33 -6.92 -10.95
N PHE A 202 -0.82 -6.54 -11.53
CA PHE A 202 -1.96 -6.04 -10.77
C PHE A 202 -2.63 -7.13 -9.92
N ASP A 203 -2.73 -8.36 -10.43
CA ASP A 203 -3.21 -9.51 -9.65
C ASP A 203 -2.31 -9.74 -8.42
N THR A 204 -0.98 -9.68 -8.60
CA THR A 204 -0.01 -9.82 -7.51
C THR A 204 -0.15 -8.70 -6.48
N VAL A 205 -0.35 -7.46 -6.92
CA VAL A 205 -0.59 -6.32 -6.02
C VAL A 205 -1.84 -6.54 -5.17
N GLU A 206 -2.94 -6.96 -5.80
CA GLU A 206 -4.19 -7.25 -5.09
C GLU A 206 -3.97 -8.34 -4.03
N GLU A 207 -3.36 -9.44 -4.44
CA GLU A 207 -3.08 -10.57 -3.57
C GLU A 207 -2.17 -10.18 -2.40
N MET A 208 -1.08 -9.46 -2.63
CA MET A 208 -0.17 -8.98 -1.58
C MET A 208 -0.87 -8.03 -0.60
N GLN A 209 -1.71 -7.13 -1.11
CA GLN A 209 -2.49 -6.23 -0.25
C GLN A 209 -3.52 -6.96 0.60
N ARG A 210 -4.08 -8.05 0.09
CA ARG A 210 -5.05 -8.86 0.79
C ARG A 210 -4.40 -9.80 1.83
N THR A 211 -3.23 -10.38 1.49
CA THR A 211 -2.60 -11.45 2.29
C THR A 211 -1.54 -10.96 3.26
N ILE A 212 -0.85 -9.86 2.96
CA ILE A 212 0.26 -9.34 3.77
C ILE A 212 -0.15 -8.05 4.49
N SER A 213 -0.38 -6.97 3.74
CA SER A 213 -0.79 -5.67 4.27
C SER A 213 -1.30 -4.76 3.15
N PRO A 214 -2.36 -3.95 3.40
CA PRO A 214 -2.80 -2.93 2.45
C PRO A 214 -1.71 -1.91 2.08
N LEU A 215 -0.65 -1.82 2.88
CA LEU A 215 0.44 -0.85 2.73
C LEU A 215 1.67 -1.42 2.02
N VAL A 216 1.66 -2.68 1.59
CA VAL A 216 2.83 -3.35 0.99
C VAL A 216 3.31 -2.69 -0.29
N VAL A 217 2.38 -2.13 -1.09
CA VAL A 217 2.70 -1.36 -2.30
C VAL A 217 2.60 0.12 -1.99
N GLY A 218 3.63 0.86 -2.35
CA GLY A 218 3.71 2.32 -2.20
C GLY A 218 3.05 3.03 -3.36
N ARG A 219 3.73 3.05 -4.50
CA ARG A 219 3.27 3.74 -5.72
C ARG A 219 3.48 2.88 -6.97
N TYR A 220 2.64 3.14 -7.95
CA TYR A 220 2.86 2.70 -9.31
C TYR A 220 3.41 3.88 -10.11
N VAL A 221 4.69 3.82 -10.45
CA VAL A 221 5.39 4.88 -11.19
C VAL A 221 5.30 4.60 -12.67
N ILE A 222 4.81 5.56 -13.45
CA ILE A 222 4.75 5.48 -14.92
C ILE A 222 5.89 6.30 -15.50
N SER A 223 6.90 5.64 -16.08
CA SER A 223 7.92 6.34 -16.84
C SER A 223 7.41 6.75 -18.22
N MET A 224 7.99 7.82 -18.78
CA MET A 224 7.58 8.40 -20.06
C MET A 224 6.08 8.75 -20.08
N ALA A 225 5.61 9.44 -19.03
CA ALA A 225 4.23 9.92 -18.97
C ALA A 225 4.07 11.19 -19.81
N HIS A 226 3.32 11.09 -20.89
CA HIS A 226 3.14 12.16 -21.87
C HIS A 226 1.74 12.76 -21.88
N GLN A 227 0.74 12.02 -21.40
CA GLN A 227 -0.67 12.34 -21.46
C GLN A 227 -1.39 11.93 -20.17
N ALA A 228 -2.55 12.52 -19.91
CA ALA A 228 -3.38 12.17 -18.77
C ALA A 228 -3.91 10.72 -18.87
N SER A 229 -4.18 10.26 -20.10
CA SER A 229 -4.61 8.89 -20.38
C SER A 229 -3.56 7.83 -19.97
N ASP A 230 -2.25 8.16 -19.91
CA ASP A 230 -1.24 7.21 -19.44
C ASP A 230 -1.49 6.80 -17.96
N VAL A 231 -1.95 7.74 -17.14
CA VAL A 231 -2.37 7.45 -15.77
C VAL A 231 -3.68 6.67 -15.74
N MET A 232 -4.63 7.02 -16.60
CA MET A 232 -5.92 6.35 -16.69
C MET A 232 -5.81 4.92 -17.24
N HIS A 233 -4.81 4.61 -18.07
CA HIS A 233 -4.49 3.22 -18.46
C HIS A 233 -4.18 2.35 -17.25
N VAL A 234 -3.31 2.83 -16.36
CA VAL A 234 -2.98 2.10 -15.13
C VAL A 234 -4.20 1.96 -14.23
N MET A 235 -5.03 3.00 -14.10
CA MET A 235 -6.27 2.91 -13.32
C MET A 235 -7.26 1.93 -13.93
N PHE A 236 -7.38 1.86 -15.25
CA PHE A 236 -8.21 0.86 -15.93
C PHE A 236 -7.69 -0.56 -15.67
N LEU A 237 -6.41 -0.82 -15.87
CA LEU A 237 -5.80 -2.13 -15.60
C LEU A 237 -5.99 -2.55 -14.13
N ALA A 238 -5.81 -1.61 -13.19
CA ALA A 238 -6.06 -1.83 -11.77
C ALA A 238 -7.54 -2.12 -11.45
N SER A 239 -8.48 -1.54 -12.22
CA SER A 239 -9.91 -1.79 -12.03
C SER A 239 -10.32 -3.21 -12.41
N LEU A 240 -9.66 -3.81 -13.39
CA LEU A 240 -9.90 -5.19 -13.82
C LEU A 240 -9.58 -6.24 -12.74
N THR A 241 -8.74 -5.87 -11.76
CA THR A 241 -8.35 -6.73 -10.62
C THR A 241 -9.00 -6.31 -9.30
N GLY A 242 -9.88 -5.29 -9.32
CA GLY A 242 -10.55 -4.80 -8.12
C GLY A 242 -9.70 -3.92 -7.21
N LEU A 243 -8.52 -3.43 -7.66
CA LEU A 243 -7.69 -2.50 -6.91
C LEU A 243 -8.27 -1.08 -6.87
N CYS A 244 -9.05 -0.72 -7.88
CA CYS A 244 -9.78 0.54 -7.91
C CYS A 244 -11.08 0.40 -8.72
N GLY A 245 -11.94 1.43 -8.68
CA GLY A 245 -13.19 1.47 -9.41
C GLY A 245 -14.41 1.69 -8.51
N ARG A 246 -15.58 1.49 -9.08
CA ARG A 246 -16.83 1.64 -8.37
C ARG A 246 -17.21 0.37 -7.62
N GLN A 247 -17.60 0.52 -6.35
CA GLN A 247 -18.16 -0.56 -5.53
C GLN A 247 -19.52 -0.11 -4.97
N GLY A 248 -20.60 -0.56 -5.59
CA GLY A 248 -21.94 -0.10 -5.26
C GLY A 248 -22.07 1.41 -5.49
N GLU A 249 -22.45 2.17 -4.46
CA GLU A 249 -22.56 3.64 -4.53
C GLU A 249 -21.24 4.38 -4.25
N SER A 250 -20.18 3.68 -3.88
CA SER A 250 -18.91 4.27 -3.49
C SER A 250 -17.80 3.91 -4.49
N PHE A 251 -16.68 4.59 -4.37
CA PHE A 251 -15.44 4.26 -5.08
C PHE A 251 -14.44 3.62 -4.13
N LEU A 252 -13.61 2.73 -4.66
CA LEU A 252 -12.41 2.20 -4.02
C LEU A 252 -11.19 2.64 -4.82
N CYS A 253 -10.07 2.93 -4.14
CA CYS A 253 -8.77 3.09 -4.77
C CYS A 253 -7.66 2.67 -3.79
N ARG A 254 -7.07 1.52 -4.03
CA ARG A 254 -6.01 0.92 -3.20
C ARG A 254 -4.62 1.06 -3.81
N ILE A 255 -4.50 1.75 -4.95
CA ILE A 255 -3.24 1.98 -5.64
C ILE A 255 -3.08 3.47 -5.96
N GLY A 256 -1.93 4.04 -5.64
CA GLY A 256 -1.57 5.41 -6.03
C GLY A 256 -0.64 5.40 -7.22
N VAL A 257 -0.93 6.24 -8.22
CA VAL A 257 -0.12 6.35 -9.42
C VAL A 257 0.71 7.63 -9.37
N SER A 258 1.96 7.52 -9.79
CA SER A 258 2.90 8.63 -9.89
C SER A 258 3.43 8.73 -11.33
N PRO A 259 2.97 9.69 -12.13
CA PRO A 259 3.56 9.95 -13.44
C PRO A 259 4.97 10.50 -13.27
N LEU A 260 5.90 10.03 -14.11
CA LEU A 260 7.26 10.53 -14.19
C LEU A 260 7.45 11.35 -15.47
N PHE A 261 7.82 12.59 -15.31
CA PHE A 261 8.19 13.52 -16.37
C PHE A 261 9.71 13.58 -16.46
N GLU A 262 10.31 13.01 -17.52
CA GLU A 262 11.75 12.73 -17.60
C GLU A 262 12.48 13.64 -18.60
N THR A 263 11.85 13.97 -19.73
CA THR A 263 12.49 14.74 -20.78
C THR A 263 12.21 16.24 -20.67
N ILE A 264 12.96 17.05 -21.39
CA ILE A 264 12.70 18.49 -21.53
C ILE A 264 11.29 18.73 -22.10
N HIS A 265 10.89 17.90 -23.06
CA HIS A 265 9.56 17.96 -23.65
C HIS A 265 8.47 17.67 -22.60
N ASP A 266 8.63 16.62 -21.79
CA ASP A 266 7.65 16.26 -20.75
C ASP A 266 7.52 17.37 -19.71
N LEU A 267 8.65 17.89 -19.21
CA LEU A 267 8.66 19.00 -18.25
C LEU A 267 7.97 20.25 -18.79
N SER A 268 8.08 20.52 -20.11
CA SER A 268 7.41 21.65 -20.74
C SER A 268 5.90 21.49 -20.86
N ARG A 269 5.41 20.23 -20.87
CA ARG A 269 3.99 19.86 -21.00
C ARG A 269 3.32 19.43 -19.71
N ILE A 270 4.02 19.47 -18.59
CA ILE A 270 3.50 19.00 -17.30
C ILE A 270 2.19 19.69 -16.89
N GLU A 271 2.06 20.99 -17.22
CA GLU A 271 0.88 21.80 -16.86
C GLU A 271 -0.40 21.29 -17.54
N PRO A 272 -0.50 21.17 -18.88
CA PRO A 272 -1.70 20.64 -19.52
C PRO A 272 -2.00 19.20 -19.10
N VAL A 273 -1.01 18.31 -19.01
CA VAL A 273 -1.21 16.91 -18.62
C VAL A 273 -1.75 16.78 -17.22
N MET A 274 -1.17 17.48 -16.25
CA MET A 274 -1.62 17.44 -14.86
C MET A 274 -2.97 18.13 -14.65
N SER A 275 -3.24 19.20 -15.40
CA SER A 275 -4.54 19.88 -15.36
C SER A 275 -5.64 18.97 -15.88
N GLU A 276 -5.45 18.36 -17.03
CA GLU A 276 -6.41 17.45 -17.65
C GLU A 276 -6.69 16.24 -16.77
N LEU A 277 -5.65 15.62 -16.20
CA LEU A 277 -5.77 14.51 -15.27
C LEU A 277 -6.55 14.88 -14.01
N LEU A 278 -6.20 16.00 -13.37
CA LEU A 278 -6.83 16.43 -12.11
C LEU A 278 -8.22 17.06 -12.33
N ASP A 279 -8.60 17.38 -13.56
CA ASP A 279 -9.96 17.80 -13.92
C ASP A 279 -10.87 16.63 -14.32
N ASP A 280 -10.29 15.45 -14.60
CA ASP A 280 -11.08 14.24 -14.88
C ASP A 280 -11.90 13.82 -13.66
N ARG A 281 -13.23 13.64 -13.86
CA ARG A 281 -14.19 13.37 -12.77
C ARG A 281 -13.98 12.02 -12.12
N VAL A 282 -13.60 11.01 -12.89
CA VAL A 282 -13.39 9.65 -12.38
C VAL A 282 -12.09 9.61 -11.59
N TYR A 283 -11.02 10.19 -12.14
CA TYR A 283 -9.74 10.29 -11.45
C TYR A 283 -9.85 11.05 -10.13
N GLN A 284 -10.58 12.17 -10.08
CA GLN A 284 -10.83 12.90 -8.84
C GLN A 284 -11.49 12.05 -7.76
N ARG A 285 -12.44 11.18 -8.14
CA ARG A 285 -13.10 10.26 -7.19
C ARG A 285 -12.13 9.22 -6.66
N LEU A 286 -11.32 8.62 -7.53
CA LEU A 286 -10.28 7.67 -7.16
C LEU A 286 -9.23 8.32 -6.24
N LEU A 287 -8.75 9.50 -6.61
CA LEU A 287 -7.74 10.24 -5.84
C LEU A 287 -8.24 10.62 -4.44
N ARG A 288 -9.52 11.04 -4.30
CA ARG A 288 -10.12 11.27 -2.99
C ARG A 288 -10.13 10.03 -2.10
N LYS A 289 -10.40 8.86 -2.67
CA LYS A 289 -10.37 7.58 -1.93
C LYS A 289 -8.95 7.16 -1.56
N HIS A 290 -7.95 7.61 -2.32
CA HIS A 290 -6.53 7.40 -2.03
C HIS A 290 -5.90 8.53 -1.20
N GLY A 291 -6.70 9.35 -0.51
CA GLY A 291 -6.24 10.37 0.44
C GLY A 291 -5.96 11.76 -0.14
N SER A 292 -6.43 12.07 -1.35
CA SER A 292 -6.28 13.37 -2.03
C SER A 292 -4.82 13.84 -2.12
N LEU A 293 -3.90 12.89 -2.33
CA LEU A 293 -2.47 13.14 -2.51
C LEU A 293 -2.02 12.63 -3.87
N GLN A 294 -1.66 13.56 -4.76
CA GLN A 294 -1.02 13.25 -6.03
C GLN A 294 0.48 13.32 -5.88
N GLU A 295 1.15 12.21 -6.15
CA GLU A 295 2.61 12.18 -6.29
C GLU A 295 3.00 12.34 -7.76
N VAL A 296 4.08 13.08 -7.99
CA VAL A 296 4.65 13.32 -9.31
C VAL A 296 6.16 13.13 -9.20
N MET A 297 6.71 12.28 -10.04
CA MET A 297 8.15 12.08 -10.12
C MET A 297 8.75 12.97 -11.21
N LEU A 298 9.89 13.60 -10.90
CA LEU A 298 10.61 14.48 -11.82
C LEU A 298 11.98 13.88 -12.15
N GLY A 299 12.27 13.77 -13.45
CA GLY A 299 13.52 13.21 -13.95
C GLY A 299 14.63 14.27 -14.03
N TYR A 300 15.54 14.24 -13.06
CA TYR A 300 16.69 15.17 -13.01
C TYR A 300 17.83 14.75 -13.94
N SER A 301 18.22 13.49 -13.87
CA SER A 301 19.33 12.96 -14.66
C SER A 301 18.99 12.92 -16.15
N ASP A 302 17.79 12.45 -16.46
CA ASP A 302 17.37 12.22 -17.84
C ASP A 302 17.09 13.55 -18.55
N SER A 303 16.45 14.52 -17.91
CA SER A 303 16.28 15.86 -18.43
C SER A 303 17.61 16.60 -18.63
N ALA A 304 18.59 16.38 -17.75
CA ALA A 304 19.92 16.96 -17.91
C ALA A 304 20.71 16.35 -19.07
N LYS A 305 20.54 15.06 -19.36
CA LYS A 305 21.12 14.40 -20.56
C LYS A 305 20.45 14.89 -21.84
N ASP A 306 19.11 15.11 -21.79
CA ASP A 306 18.32 15.54 -22.95
C ASP A 306 18.59 16.99 -23.36
N GLY A 307 18.54 17.94 -22.40
CA GLY A 307 18.61 19.37 -22.70
C GLY A 307 19.78 20.15 -22.08
N GLY A 308 20.66 19.45 -21.33
CA GLY A 308 21.73 20.07 -20.56
C GLY A 308 21.28 20.61 -19.21
N ILE A 309 22.25 20.84 -18.32
CA ILE A 309 22.00 21.14 -16.90
C ILE A 309 21.21 22.43 -16.66
N VAL A 310 21.46 23.47 -17.48
CA VAL A 310 20.83 24.80 -17.34
C VAL A 310 19.34 24.71 -17.69
N ALA A 311 19.02 24.15 -18.87
CA ALA A 311 17.63 23.98 -19.31
C ALA A 311 16.85 23.03 -18.37
N SER A 312 17.46 21.92 -18.00
CA SER A 312 16.88 20.98 -17.04
C SER A 312 16.56 21.65 -15.69
N SER A 313 17.52 22.35 -15.09
CA SER A 313 17.32 23.01 -13.79
C SER A 313 16.20 24.06 -13.84
N TRP A 314 16.14 24.83 -14.92
CA TRP A 314 15.10 25.84 -15.10
C TRP A 314 13.70 25.23 -15.30
N LEU A 315 13.60 24.21 -16.15
CA LEU A 315 12.32 23.56 -16.42
C LEU A 315 11.82 22.75 -15.22
N LEU A 316 12.69 22.10 -14.47
CA LEU A 316 12.34 21.44 -13.21
C LEU A 316 11.78 22.45 -12.20
N TYR A 317 12.42 23.60 -12.03
CA TYR A 317 11.90 24.66 -11.16
C TYR A 317 10.51 25.13 -11.58
N ARG A 318 10.32 25.42 -12.89
CA ARG A 318 9.01 25.81 -13.43
C ARG A 318 7.95 24.70 -13.24
N ALA A 319 8.29 23.47 -13.57
CA ALA A 319 7.40 22.30 -13.42
C ALA A 319 6.90 22.15 -11.97
N GLN A 320 7.81 22.28 -10.98
CA GLN A 320 7.46 22.24 -9.57
C GLN A 320 6.43 23.31 -9.21
N GLN A 321 6.66 24.57 -9.63
CA GLN A 321 5.73 25.66 -9.37
C GLN A 321 4.36 25.44 -10.02
N GLN A 322 4.34 25.00 -11.28
CA GLN A 322 3.12 24.75 -12.04
C GLN A 322 2.30 23.64 -11.39
N VAL A 323 2.89 22.49 -11.07
CA VAL A 323 2.17 21.35 -10.47
C VAL A 323 1.61 21.70 -9.09
N ILE A 324 2.36 22.44 -8.27
CA ILE A 324 1.88 22.91 -6.96
C ILE A 324 0.70 23.88 -7.13
N ALA A 325 0.78 24.81 -8.07
CA ALA A 325 -0.31 25.75 -8.35
C ALA A 325 -1.58 25.03 -8.84
N ILE A 326 -1.44 24.04 -9.73
CA ILE A 326 -2.54 23.20 -10.23
C ILE A 326 -3.21 22.45 -9.10
N GLY A 327 -2.42 21.82 -8.22
CA GLY A 327 -2.93 21.08 -7.06
C GLY A 327 -3.69 22.00 -6.09
N ASN A 328 -3.11 23.15 -5.75
CA ASN A 328 -3.75 24.13 -4.85
C ASN A 328 -5.08 24.62 -5.40
N ALA A 329 -5.16 24.92 -6.69
CA ALA A 329 -6.39 25.37 -7.35
C ALA A 329 -7.53 24.33 -7.29
N ARG A 330 -7.19 23.04 -7.13
CA ARG A 330 -8.14 21.91 -7.11
C ARG A 330 -8.30 21.25 -5.73
N GLY A 331 -7.65 21.79 -4.70
CA GLY A 331 -7.67 21.23 -3.33
C GLY A 331 -6.98 19.86 -3.24
N VAL A 332 -6.04 19.57 -4.14
CA VAL A 332 -5.24 18.34 -4.18
C VAL A 332 -3.86 18.62 -3.60
N ARG A 333 -3.44 17.80 -2.64
CA ARG A 333 -2.07 17.87 -2.13
C ARG A 333 -1.11 17.28 -3.16
N ILE A 334 -0.02 17.98 -3.42
CA ILE A 334 1.03 17.51 -4.33
C ILE A 334 2.25 17.06 -3.51
N ARG A 335 2.80 15.92 -3.88
CA ARG A 335 4.11 15.46 -3.42
C ARG A 335 5.01 15.26 -4.62
N LEU A 336 6.12 15.99 -4.64
CA LEU A 336 7.15 15.84 -5.66
C LEU A 336 8.28 14.99 -5.12
N PHE A 337 8.82 14.09 -5.96
CA PHE A 337 10.00 13.31 -5.63
C PHE A 337 10.87 13.08 -6.87
N HIS A 338 12.08 12.58 -6.67
CA HIS A 338 13.08 12.35 -7.71
C HIS A 338 13.96 11.15 -7.37
N GLY A 339 14.64 10.60 -8.40
CA GLY A 339 15.51 9.43 -8.27
C GLY A 339 16.98 9.75 -7.94
N ARG A 340 17.34 10.99 -7.56
CA ARG A 340 18.76 11.38 -7.32
C ARG A 340 19.38 10.77 -6.08
N GLY A 341 18.59 10.16 -5.20
CA GLY A 341 19.07 9.68 -3.90
C GLY A 341 19.29 10.79 -2.88
N GLY A 342 19.94 10.46 -1.74
CA GLY A 342 20.09 11.36 -0.61
C GLY A 342 21.20 12.43 -0.75
N THR A 343 22.10 12.28 -1.70
CA THR A 343 23.18 13.27 -1.97
C THR A 343 22.67 14.37 -2.92
N ILE A 344 21.83 15.23 -2.39
CA ILE A 344 21.39 16.44 -3.09
C ILE A 344 22.08 17.60 -2.41
N GLY A 345 23.21 17.96 -2.91
CA GLY A 345 23.95 19.12 -2.42
C GLY A 345 24.20 20.05 -3.57
#